data_f89542e00075ed4bc53aa706ee9cb8a3
#
_entry.id   f89542e00075ed4bc53aa706ee9cb8a3
#
_cell.length_a   1.000
_cell.length_b   1.000
_cell.length_c   1.000
_cell.angle_alpha   90.00
_cell.angle_beta   90.00
_cell.angle_gamma   90.00
#
_symmetry.space_group_name_H-M   'P 1'
#
loop_
_entity.id
_entity.type
_entity.pdbx_description
1 polymer ?
#
loop_
_entity_poly.entity_id
_entity_poly.type
_entity_poly.pdbx_seq_one_letter_code
_entity_poly.pdbx_strand_id
1 'polypeptide(L)'
;RIKSRGIFEKVNSKIVQGSTDNLKIIEIEVLEQATGEISAGAGIGSSGTTIGFGITENNYMGKGVKVSANMQFAESSVRGNLSFEDPNFRNSNNSLFTTLKSIKTDNLSSSGYETSNIGVTFGSNFEKYENLFLFPSIEINHEDLKTAPKASTNLKKQEGSYFETNFNYTLDYDKRDRPYQPTEGFRSTFRQTLPLIADTYELRNSYEISKYQELYNGMISNITFTASAVNSLNDKDVRISKRLMIPEKKLRGFEKGKIGPVDGEDHVGGNYAAAVNFEANLPNFLPEDTNTEISLFLDFGNVWGVDYDSTIDESNKI
;
A
#
# COMPACT_ATOMS: atom_id res chain seq x y z
N ARG A 1 23.80 -11.51 -0.67
CA ARG A 1 22.96 -11.10 -1.82
C ARG A 1 22.47 -12.29 -2.66
N ILE A 2 23.31 -13.30 -3.01
CA ILE A 2 22.86 -14.49 -3.74
C ILE A 2 21.91 -15.33 -2.88
N LYS A 3 22.28 -15.61 -1.63
CA LYS A 3 21.45 -16.38 -0.68
C LYS A 3 20.13 -15.68 -0.34
N SER A 4 20.10 -14.34 -0.28
CA SER A 4 18.88 -13.58 0.05
C SER A 4 17.81 -13.59 -1.04
N ARG A 5 18.08 -14.17 -2.22
CA ARG A 5 17.07 -14.35 -3.27
C ARG A 5 16.08 -15.48 -2.98
N GLY A 6 16.36 -16.36 -1.99
CA GLY A 6 15.48 -17.49 -1.68
C GLY A 6 15.40 -18.58 -2.76
N ILE A 7 16.34 -18.57 -3.72
CA ILE A 7 16.38 -19.53 -4.84
C ILE A 7 17.31 -20.71 -4.52
N PHE A 8 18.26 -20.50 -3.60
CA PHE A 8 19.30 -21.45 -3.30
C PHE A 8 19.24 -21.91 -1.84
N GLU A 9 19.25 -23.21 -1.63
CA GLU A 9 19.36 -23.85 -0.32
C GLU A 9 20.76 -23.60 0.28
N LYS A 10 21.79 -23.79 -0.53
CA LYS A 10 23.19 -23.58 -0.13
C LYS A 10 23.92 -22.72 -1.13
N VAL A 11 24.76 -21.83 -0.61
CA VAL A 11 25.68 -20.99 -1.39
C VAL A 11 27.03 -21.06 -0.72
N ASN A 12 27.98 -21.69 -1.38
CA ASN A 12 29.39 -21.78 -0.95
C ASN A 12 30.23 -20.88 -1.85
N SER A 13 31.20 -20.19 -1.29
CA SER A 13 32.15 -19.42 -2.07
C SER A 13 33.57 -19.82 -1.70
N LYS A 14 34.42 -19.97 -2.72
CA LYS A 14 35.83 -20.32 -2.57
C LYS A 14 36.64 -19.35 -3.43
N ILE A 15 37.71 -18.84 -2.86
CA ILE A 15 38.68 -18.03 -3.59
C ILE A 15 39.83 -18.91 -4.00
N VAL A 16 40.11 -19.02 -5.28
CA VAL A 16 41.22 -19.76 -5.83
C VAL A 16 42.17 -18.83 -6.59
N GLN A 17 43.42 -19.28 -6.77
CA GLN A 17 44.42 -18.52 -7.49
C GLN A 17 44.02 -18.43 -8.97
N GLY A 18 44.09 -17.22 -9.53
CA GLY A 18 43.85 -16.95 -10.93
C GLY A 18 45.07 -17.26 -11.82
N SER A 19 45.02 -16.85 -13.08
CA SER A 19 46.07 -17.07 -14.07
C SER A 19 47.37 -16.32 -13.78
N THR A 20 47.34 -15.33 -12.89
CA THR A 20 48.51 -14.58 -12.41
C THR A 20 48.42 -14.36 -10.91
N ASP A 21 49.52 -14.01 -10.26
CA ASP A 21 49.59 -13.83 -8.82
C ASP A 21 48.65 -12.70 -8.30
N ASN A 22 48.34 -11.73 -9.13
CA ASN A 22 47.48 -10.60 -8.80
C ASN A 22 45.99 -10.85 -9.09
N LEU A 23 45.64 -12.00 -9.70
CA LEU A 23 44.26 -12.34 -10.03
C LEU A 23 43.75 -13.44 -9.10
N LYS A 24 42.53 -13.27 -8.61
CA LYS A 24 41.80 -14.28 -7.83
C LYS A 24 40.50 -14.61 -8.56
N ILE A 25 40.15 -15.88 -8.55
CA ILE A 25 38.88 -16.39 -9.08
C ILE A 25 38.00 -16.68 -7.86
N ILE A 26 36.77 -16.18 -7.90
CA ILE A 26 35.74 -16.52 -6.92
C ILE A 26 34.86 -17.61 -7.54
N GLU A 27 35.00 -18.83 -7.06
CA GLU A 27 34.13 -19.94 -7.40
C GLU A 27 32.90 -19.90 -6.47
N ILE A 28 31.71 -19.89 -7.06
CA ILE A 28 30.44 -19.92 -6.33
C ILE A 28 29.71 -21.20 -6.69
N GLU A 29 29.58 -22.08 -5.70
CA GLU A 29 28.81 -23.32 -5.81
C GLU A 29 27.44 -23.08 -5.18
N VAL A 30 26.38 -23.39 -5.92
CA VAL A 30 25.00 -23.20 -5.46
C VAL A 30 24.23 -24.51 -5.55
N LEU A 31 23.36 -24.74 -4.57
CA LEU A 31 22.38 -25.81 -4.59
C LEU A 31 21.00 -25.15 -4.66
N GLU A 32 20.28 -25.40 -5.74
CA GLU A 32 18.92 -24.87 -5.93
C GLU A 32 17.92 -25.55 -5.00
N GLN A 33 16.86 -24.82 -4.64
CA GLN A 33 15.73 -25.34 -3.86
C GLN A 33 14.42 -25.12 -4.61
N ALA A 34 13.36 -25.79 -4.15
CA ALA A 34 12.00 -25.50 -4.61
C ALA A 34 11.63 -24.04 -4.26
N THR A 35 11.18 -23.28 -5.24
CA THR A 35 10.91 -21.84 -5.13
C THR A 35 9.42 -21.50 -5.19
N GLY A 36 8.59 -22.53 -5.46
CA GLY A 36 7.14 -22.43 -5.43
C GLY A 36 6.60 -22.49 -3.98
N GLU A 37 5.69 -21.59 -3.66
CA GLU A 37 5.05 -21.47 -2.36
C GLU A 37 3.53 -21.35 -2.52
N ILE A 38 2.79 -22.09 -1.71
CA ILE A 38 1.33 -21.98 -1.59
C ILE A 38 1.04 -21.49 -0.18
N SER A 39 0.25 -20.43 -0.08
CA SER A 39 -0.19 -19.85 1.18
C SER A 39 -1.71 -19.84 1.28
N ALA A 40 -2.22 -20.07 2.49
CA ALA A 40 -3.61 -19.85 2.86
C ALA A 40 -3.65 -19.28 4.26
N GLY A 41 -4.56 -18.34 4.48
CA GLY A 41 -4.70 -17.70 5.78
C GLY A 41 -6.11 -17.21 6.01
N ALA A 42 -6.51 -17.15 7.28
CA ALA A 42 -7.75 -16.51 7.71
C ALA A 42 -7.45 -15.61 8.89
N GLY A 43 -8.18 -14.51 8.99
CA GLY A 43 -8.06 -13.54 10.08
C GLY A 43 -9.39 -12.89 10.39
N ILE A 44 -9.53 -12.42 11.62
CA ILE A 44 -10.68 -11.63 12.08
C ILE A 44 -10.11 -10.30 12.60
N GLY A 45 -10.69 -9.21 12.14
CA GLY A 45 -10.32 -7.85 12.56
C GLY A 45 -11.54 -6.96 12.68
N SER A 46 -11.32 -5.69 12.95
CA SER A 46 -12.37 -4.66 13.01
C SER A 46 -13.17 -4.52 11.71
N SER A 47 -12.57 -4.88 10.57
CA SER A 47 -13.21 -4.88 9.24
C SER A 47 -13.85 -6.23 8.89
N GLY A 48 -14.13 -7.09 9.87
CA GLY A 48 -14.72 -8.41 9.67
C GLY A 48 -13.73 -9.53 9.40
N THR A 49 -14.25 -10.66 8.92
CA THR A 49 -13.45 -11.84 8.60
C THR A 49 -12.80 -11.71 7.23
N THR A 50 -11.56 -12.15 7.14
CA THR A 50 -10.81 -12.19 5.88
C THR A 50 -10.23 -13.58 5.66
N ILE A 51 -10.33 -14.08 4.45
CA ILE A 51 -9.72 -15.35 4.00
C ILE A 51 -8.85 -15.03 2.78
N GLY A 52 -7.62 -15.51 2.77
CA GLY A 52 -6.69 -15.29 1.67
C GLY A 52 -6.05 -16.58 1.18
N PHE A 53 -5.80 -16.64 -0.12
CA PHE A 53 -5.06 -17.71 -0.80
C PHE A 53 -4.00 -17.10 -1.69
N GLY A 54 -2.83 -17.70 -1.74
CA GLY A 54 -1.73 -17.23 -2.58
C GLY A 54 -0.92 -18.37 -3.15
N ILE A 55 -0.41 -18.16 -4.35
CA ILE A 55 0.60 -19.00 -4.99
C ILE A 55 1.70 -18.06 -5.45
N THR A 56 2.94 -18.37 -5.11
CA THR A 56 4.12 -17.61 -5.52
C THR A 56 5.17 -18.54 -6.06
N GLU A 57 5.76 -18.20 -7.19
CA GLU A 57 6.97 -18.81 -7.75
C GLU A 57 8.06 -17.74 -7.83
N ASN A 58 9.16 -17.93 -7.12
CA ASN A 58 10.23 -16.94 -7.03
C ASN A 58 11.32 -17.09 -8.10
N ASN A 59 11.27 -18.17 -8.87
CA ASN A 59 12.27 -18.47 -9.91
C ASN A 59 11.61 -19.02 -11.18
N TYR A 60 10.60 -18.32 -11.67
CA TYR A 60 9.84 -18.76 -12.84
C TYR A 60 10.75 -19.03 -14.05
N MET A 61 10.68 -20.25 -14.58
CA MET A 61 11.54 -20.76 -15.65
C MET A 61 13.05 -20.65 -15.37
N GLY A 62 13.48 -20.66 -14.11
CA GLY A 62 14.91 -20.57 -13.74
C GLY A 62 15.54 -19.19 -13.99
N LYS A 63 14.73 -18.14 -14.19
CA LYS A 63 15.22 -16.79 -14.56
C LYS A 63 15.29 -15.83 -13.37
N GLY A 64 14.94 -16.29 -12.15
CA GLY A 64 14.84 -15.43 -10.97
C GLY A 64 13.69 -14.43 -11.06
N VAL A 65 12.75 -14.67 -11.94
CA VAL A 65 11.52 -13.88 -12.09
C VAL A 65 10.49 -14.38 -11.09
N LYS A 66 9.83 -13.47 -10.41
CA LYS A 66 8.76 -13.78 -9.46
C LYS A 66 7.40 -13.69 -10.15
N VAL A 67 6.60 -14.73 -10.00
CA VAL A 67 5.19 -14.73 -10.40
C VAL A 67 4.34 -15.04 -9.19
N SER A 68 3.31 -14.26 -8.93
CA SER A 68 2.40 -14.52 -7.82
C SER A 68 0.95 -14.28 -8.21
N ALA A 69 0.07 -15.14 -7.73
CA ALA A 69 -1.38 -14.99 -7.83
C ALA A 69 -1.96 -15.04 -6.41
N ASN A 70 -2.76 -14.03 -6.05
CA ASN A 70 -3.36 -13.95 -4.73
C ASN A 70 -4.84 -13.63 -4.86
N MET A 71 -5.65 -14.24 -4.00
CA MET A 71 -7.07 -13.93 -3.82
C MET A 71 -7.36 -13.68 -2.35
N GLN A 72 -8.13 -12.66 -2.08
CA GLN A 72 -8.56 -12.29 -0.74
C GLN A 72 -10.06 -12.04 -0.73
N PHE A 73 -10.75 -12.64 0.21
CA PHE A 73 -12.17 -12.48 0.46
C PHE A 73 -12.34 -11.85 1.83
N ALA A 74 -12.99 -10.72 1.89
CA ALA A 74 -13.38 -10.03 3.11
C ALA A 74 -14.88 -9.75 3.06
N GLU A 75 -15.48 -9.38 4.18
CA GLU A 75 -16.92 -9.13 4.30
C GLU A 75 -17.41 -8.10 3.27
N SER A 76 -16.66 -7.02 3.07
CA SER A 76 -16.99 -5.93 2.15
C SER A 76 -16.11 -5.87 0.91
N SER A 77 -15.26 -6.87 0.63
CA SER A 77 -14.42 -6.83 -0.56
C SER A 77 -13.94 -8.19 -1.03
N VAL A 78 -13.82 -8.32 -2.35
CA VAL A 78 -13.11 -9.43 -3.01
C VAL A 78 -11.98 -8.84 -3.82
N ARG A 79 -10.76 -9.34 -3.64
CA ARG A 79 -9.56 -8.86 -4.31
C ARG A 79 -8.83 -10.03 -4.93
N GLY A 80 -8.45 -9.86 -6.20
CA GLY A 80 -7.57 -10.77 -6.92
C GLY A 80 -6.43 -9.99 -7.56
N ASN A 81 -5.23 -10.52 -7.51
CA ASN A 81 -4.11 -9.98 -8.26
C ASN A 81 -3.22 -11.09 -8.82
N LEU A 82 -2.72 -10.85 -10.03
CA LEU A 82 -1.67 -11.63 -10.67
C LEU A 82 -0.50 -10.69 -10.95
N SER A 83 0.66 -11.00 -10.42
CA SER A 83 1.86 -10.17 -10.53
C SER A 83 3.00 -10.95 -11.15
N PHE A 84 3.74 -10.28 -12.00
CA PHE A 84 4.98 -10.71 -12.62
C PHE A 84 6.04 -9.66 -12.32
N GLU A 85 7.18 -10.05 -11.75
CA GLU A 85 8.27 -9.15 -11.39
C GLU A 85 9.63 -9.74 -11.78
N ASP A 86 10.38 -9.01 -12.57
CA ASP A 86 11.81 -9.26 -12.81
C ASP A 86 12.62 -8.32 -11.91
N PRO A 87 13.20 -8.80 -10.79
CA PRO A 87 13.90 -7.97 -9.82
C PRO A 87 15.26 -7.49 -10.29
N ASN A 88 15.75 -7.96 -11.43
CA ASN A 88 17.07 -7.60 -12.00
C ASN A 88 17.00 -7.40 -13.48
N PHE A 89 16.03 -6.65 -13.93
CA PHE A 89 15.79 -6.42 -15.35
C PHE A 89 17.06 -6.03 -16.10
N ARG A 90 17.39 -6.79 -17.14
CA ARG A 90 18.62 -6.64 -17.92
C ARG A 90 19.91 -6.67 -17.09
N ASN A 91 19.96 -7.51 -16.04
CA ASN A 91 21.09 -7.63 -15.11
C ASN A 91 21.43 -6.32 -14.36
N SER A 92 20.47 -5.42 -14.22
CA SER A 92 20.60 -4.19 -13.43
C SER A 92 20.05 -4.39 -12.01
N ASN A 93 20.17 -3.36 -11.19
CA ASN A 93 19.52 -3.30 -9.87
C ASN A 93 18.06 -2.77 -9.96
N ASN A 94 17.56 -2.59 -11.16
CA ASN A 94 16.19 -2.11 -11.39
C ASN A 94 15.26 -3.30 -11.50
N SER A 95 14.12 -3.25 -10.84
CA SER A 95 13.04 -4.21 -11.09
C SER A 95 12.09 -3.69 -12.16
N LEU A 96 11.46 -4.62 -12.86
CA LEU A 96 10.33 -4.34 -13.75
C LEU A 96 9.17 -5.23 -13.32
N PHE A 97 7.98 -4.66 -13.20
CA PHE A 97 6.82 -5.42 -12.79
C PHE A 97 5.59 -5.13 -13.63
N THR A 98 4.72 -6.13 -13.70
CA THR A 98 3.37 -6.02 -14.27
C THR A 98 2.40 -6.65 -13.29
N THR A 99 1.29 -5.96 -13.00
CA THR A 99 0.25 -6.48 -12.11
C THR A 99 -1.11 -6.34 -12.77
N LEU A 100 -1.86 -7.44 -12.84
CA LEU A 100 -3.29 -7.45 -13.13
C LEU A 100 -4.03 -7.47 -11.80
N LYS A 101 -5.03 -6.61 -11.63
CA LYS A 101 -5.86 -6.55 -10.42
C LYS A 101 -7.33 -6.61 -10.77
N SER A 102 -8.10 -7.25 -9.89
CA SER A 102 -9.57 -7.19 -9.89
C SER A 102 -10.02 -7.00 -8.45
N ILE A 103 -10.77 -5.92 -8.20
CA ILE A 103 -11.20 -5.56 -6.84
C ILE A 103 -12.67 -5.20 -6.89
N LYS A 104 -13.49 -5.96 -6.15
CA LYS A 104 -14.86 -5.56 -5.84
C LYS A 104 -14.91 -5.06 -4.40
N THR A 105 -15.52 -3.91 -4.16
CA THR A 105 -15.72 -3.33 -2.82
C THR A 105 -17.19 -2.97 -2.66
N ASP A 106 -17.80 -3.46 -1.58
CA ASP A 106 -19.18 -3.20 -1.20
C ASP A 106 -19.20 -2.27 0.02
N ASN A 107 -19.60 -1.04 -0.20
CA ASN A 107 -19.82 -0.02 0.82
C ASN A 107 -21.28 0.48 0.79
N LEU A 108 -22.22 -0.34 0.28
CA LEU A 108 -23.63 0.07 0.13
C LEU A 108 -24.26 0.48 1.46
N SER A 109 -23.91 -0.22 2.56
CA SER A 109 -24.48 0.05 3.88
C SER A 109 -23.83 1.24 4.61
N SER A 110 -22.56 1.52 4.34
CA SER A 110 -21.78 2.55 5.07
C SER A 110 -21.65 3.88 4.34
N SER A 111 -21.59 3.82 3.00
CA SER A 111 -21.29 4.98 2.16
C SER A 111 -22.15 5.05 0.90
N GLY A 112 -23.15 4.19 0.78
CA GLY A 112 -24.17 4.22 -0.28
C GLY A 112 -23.68 3.77 -1.66
N TYR A 113 -22.53 3.11 -1.82
CA TYR A 113 -22.02 2.67 -3.12
C TYR A 113 -21.25 1.35 -3.10
N GLU A 114 -21.16 0.71 -4.25
CA GLU A 114 -20.24 -0.40 -4.53
C GLU A 114 -19.39 -0.09 -5.76
N THR A 115 -18.19 -0.67 -5.82
CA THR A 115 -17.32 -0.56 -7.00
C THR A 115 -16.79 -1.93 -7.43
N SER A 116 -16.60 -2.07 -8.75
CA SER A 116 -15.86 -3.18 -9.36
C SER A 116 -14.77 -2.58 -10.24
N ASN A 117 -13.53 -2.91 -9.92
CA ASN A 117 -12.35 -2.38 -10.59
C ASN A 117 -11.57 -3.52 -11.25
N ILE A 118 -11.18 -3.34 -12.52
CA ILE A 118 -10.22 -4.19 -13.22
C ILE A 118 -9.12 -3.29 -13.77
N GLY A 119 -7.87 -3.63 -13.48
CA GLY A 119 -6.76 -2.81 -13.93
C GLY A 119 -5.48 -3.59 -14.19
N VAL A 120 -4.62 -2.98 -15.00
CA VAL A 120 -3.26 -3.44 -15.26
C VAL A 120 -2.29 -2.31 -14.92
N THR A 121 -1.21 -2.66 -14.25
CA THR A 121 -0.14 -1.73 -13.90
C THR A 121 1.18 -2.24 -14.46
N PHE A 122 1.94 -1.36 -15.08
CA PHE A 122 3.32 -1.59 -15.53
C PHE A 122 4.22 -0.61 -14.80
N GLY A 123 5.27 -1.09 -14.17
CA GLY A 123 6.12 -0.20 -13.40
C GLY A 123 7.53 -0.73 -13.20
N SER A 124 8.35 0.10 -12.62
CA SER A 124 9.73 -0.18 -12.27
C SER A 124 10.03 0.30 -10.86
N ASN A 125 11.04 -0.27 -10.25
CA ASN A 125 11.55 0.16 -8.96
C ASN A 125 13.07 0.22 -9.04
N PHE A 126 13.64 1.33 -8.60
CA PHE A 126 15.09 1.50 -8.53
C PHE A 126 15.53 2.51 -7.48
N GLU A 127 16.68 2.28 -6.93
CA GLU A 127 17.36 3.24 -6.06
C GLU A 127 18.01 4.33 -6.92
N LYS A 128 17.50 5.56 -6.82
CA LYS A 128 18.01 6.70 -7.60
C LYS A 128 19.23 7.35 -6.94
N TYR A 129 19.17 7.48 -5.63
CA TYR A 129 20.25 7.95 -4.76
C TYR A 129 20.24 7.08 -3.51
N GLU A 130 21.31 7.10 -2.74
CA GLU A 130 21.42 6.33 -1.50
C GLU A 130 20.19 6.51 -0.60
N ASN A 131 19.51 5.41 -0.30
CA ASN A 131 18.26 5.34 0.48
C ASN A 131 17.05 6.03 -0.16
N LEU A 132 17.14 6.54 -1.39
CA LEU A 132 16.03 7.14 -2.12
C LEU A 132 15.59 6.24 -3.29
N PHE A 133 14.44 5.65 -3.12
CA PHE A 133 13.82 4.75 -4.11
C PHE A 133 12.74 5.48 -4.91
N LEU A 134 12.69 5.21 -6.19
CA LEU A 134 11.69 5.72 -7.12
C LEU A 134 10.89 4.55 -7.73
N PHE A 135 9.55 4.65 -7.68
CA PHE A 135 8.61 3.66 -8.19
C PHE A 135 7.67 4.30 -9.23
N PRO A 136 8.12 4.52 -10.47
CA PRO A 136 7.24 5.00 -11.53
C PRO A 136 6.39 3.86 -12.07
N SER A 137 5.12 4.15 -12.41
CA SER A 137 4.25 3.17 -13.06
C SER A 137 3.17 3.84 -13.91
N ILE A 138 2.69 3.11 -14.90
CA ILE A 138 1.48 3.43 -15.66
C ILE A 138 0.43 2.40 -15.27
N GLU A 139 -0.74 2.89 -14.92
CA GLU A 139 -1.90 2.10 -14.56
C GLU A 139 -3.03 2.39 -15.54
N ILE A 140 -3.63 1.34 -16.09
CA ILE A 140 -4.84 1.39 -16.89
C ILE A 140 -5.91 0.70 -16.06
N ASN A 141 -7.03 1.37 -15.81
CA ASN A 141 -8.07 0.90 -14.92
C ASN A 141 -9.46 1.16 -15.51
N HIS A 142 -10.36 0.21 -15.30
CA HIS A 142 -11.78 0.33 -15.56
C HIS A 142 -12.55 0.11 -14.26
N GLU A 143 -13.42 1.04 -13.92
CA GLU A 143 -14.23 1.02 -12.70
C GLU A 143 -15.71 1.11 -13.05
N ASP A 144 -16.51 0.16 -12.53
CA ASP A 144 -17.96 0.27 -12.49
C ASP A 144 -18.38 0.69 -11.08
N LEU A 145 -19.10 1.79 -10.98
CA LEU A 145 -19.65 2.35 -9.74
C LEU A 145 -21.18 2.24 -9.76
N LYS A 146 -21.75 1.64 -8.74
CA LYS A 146 -23.20 1.53 -8.51
C LYS A 146 -23.54 2.11 -7.16
N THR A 147 -24.74 2.66 -7.05
CA THR A 147 -25.24 3.29 -5.82
C THR A 147 -26.39 2.53 -5.19
N ALA A 148 -26.55 2.70 -3.88
CA ALA A 148 -27.68 2.15 -3.16
C ALA A 148 -28.99 2.86 -3.59
N PRO A 149 -30.15 2.18 -3.57
CA PRO A 149 -31.44 2.81 -3.90
C PRO A 149 -31.75 4.05 -3.05
N LYS A 150 -31.28 4.07 -1.80
CA LYS A 150 -31.46 5.17 -0.84
C LYS A 150 -30.32 6.19 -0.86
N ALA A 151 -29.28 5.99 -1.69
CA ALA A 151 -28.15 6.90 -1.77
C ALA A 151 -28.58 8.33 -2.12
N SER A 152 -27.80 9.31 -1.71
CA SER A 152 -28.05 10.73 -1.97
C SER A 152 -28.13 11.02 -3.47
N THR A 153 -28.76 12.12 -3.82
CA THR A 153 -28.85 12.55 -5.23
C THR A 153 -27.47 12.80 -5.83
N ASN A 154 -26.53 13.30 -5.05
CA ASN A 154 -25.17 13.57 -5.50
C ASN A 154 -24.39 12.27 -5.78
N LEU A 155 -24.58 11.24 -4.95
CA LEU A 155 -24.00 9.92 -5.22
C LEU A 155 -24.58 9.29 -6.47
N LYS A 156 -25.91 9.32 -6.65
CA LYS A 156 -26.59 8.76 -7.82
C LYS A 156 -26.12 9.36 -9.14
N LYS A 157 -25.74 10.65 -9.16
CA LYS A 157 -25.15 11.29 -10.34
C LYS A 157 -23.80 10.70 -10.74
N GLN A 158 -23.11 10.02 -9.83
CA GLN A 158 -21.79 9.45 -10.06
C GLN A 158 -21.85 7.96 -10.47
N GLU A 159 -23.05 7.35 -10.53
CA GLU A 159 -23.22 6.01 -11.02
C GLU A 159 -22.81 5.89 -12.49
N GLY A 160 -22.01 4.88 -12.81
CA GLY A 160 -21.53 4.67 -14.17
C GLY A 160 -20.24 3.84 -14.24
N SER A 161 -19.74 3.74 -15.48
CA SER A 161 -18.48 3.09 -15.80
C SER A 161 -17.45 4.14 -16.18
N TYR A 162 -16.23 3.99 -15.66
CA TYR A 162 -15.15 4.94 -15.80
C TYR A 162 -13.88 4.27 -16.26
N PHE A 163 -13.26 4.84 -17.28
CA PHE A 163 -11.94 4.44 -17.76
C PHE A 163 -10.91 5.47 -17.35
N GLU A 164 -9.73 5.01 -16.92
CA GLU A 164 -8.63 5.88 -16.57
C GLU A 164 -7.27 5.24 -16.87
N THR A 165 -6.37 6.06 -17.37
CA THR A 165 -4.93 5.76 -17.48
C THR A 165 -4.20 6.80 -16.66
N ASN A 166 -3.45 6.33 -15.66
CA ASN A 166 -2.74 7.17 -14.72
C ASN A 166 -1.24 6.93 -14.80
N PHE A 167 -0.45 7.98 -14.66
CA PHE A 167 0.96 7.88 -14.31
C PHE A 167 1.09 8.04 -12.79
N ASN A 168 1.63 7.02 -12.15
CA ASN A 168 1.87 7.03 -10.72
C ASN A 168 3.37 7.09 -10.47
N TYR A 169 3.78 7.79 -9.44
CA TYR A 169 5.12 7.63 -8.90
C TYR A 169 5.14 7.73 -7.38
N THR A 170 6.06 7.00 -6.79
CA THR A 170 6.37 7.07 -5.36
C THR A 170 7.83 7.41 -5.21
N LEU A 171 8.12 8.41 -4.38
CA LEU A 171 9.45 8.70 -3.85
C LEU A 171 9.48 8.20 -2.41
N ASP A 172 10.40 7.30 -2.11
CA ASP A 172 10.53 6.68 -0.80
C ASP A 172 11.96 6.87 -0.29
N TYR A 173 12.11 7.68 0.74
CA TYR A 173 13.38 7.95 1.39
C TYR A 173 13.42 7.30 2.75
N ASP A 174 14.17 6.20 2.86
CA ASP A 174 14.21 5.33 4.04
C ASP A 174 15.60 5.37 4.70
N LYS A 175 15.67 6.02 5.84
CA LYS A 175 16.84 6.12 6.72
C LYS A 175 16.62 5.48 8.09
N ARG A 176 15.78 4.48 8.16
CA ARG A 176 15.62 3.68 9.37
C ARG A 176 16.82 2.74 9.52
N ASP A 177 17.19 2.44 10.76
CA ASP A 177 18.23 1.47 11.08
C ASP A 177 17.93 0.08 10.50
N ARG A 178 16.65 -0.30 10.44
CA ARG A 178 16.15 -1.57 9.86
C ARG A 178 14.71 -1.42 9.34
N PRO A 179 14.35 -2.18 8.29
CA PRO A 179 13.00 -2.08 7.70
C PRO A 179 11.89 -2.61 8.60
N TYR A 180 12.21 -3.62 9.43
CA TYR A 180 11.29 -4.28 10.34
C TYR A 180 11.63 -3.92 11.79
N GLN A 181 10.62 -3.53 12.60
CA GLN A 181 10.79 -3.07 13.99
C GLN A 181 11.93 -2.03 14.14
N PRO A 182 11.88 -0.90 13.41
CA PRO A 182 12.92 0.11 13.50
C PRO A 182 13.00 0.72 14.90
N THR A 183 14.23 1.00 15.35
CA THR A 183 14.48 1.63 16.65
C THR A 183 14.88 3.08 16.53
N GLU A 184 15.44 3.48 15.38
CA GLU A 184 15.85 4.85 15.10
C GLU A 184 15.73 5.20 13.62
N GLY A 185 15.85 6.49 13.32
CA GLY A 185 15.81 6.99 11.96
C GLY A 185 14.41 7.42 11.52
N PHE A 186 14.22 7.55 10.23
CA PHE A 186 12.94 7.99 9.66
C PHE A 186 12.74 7.42 8.26
N ARG A 187 11.48 7.36 7.84
CA ARG A 187 11.07 7.08 6.47
C ARG A 187 10.11 8.16 6.00
N SER A 188 10.34 8.69 4.81
CA SER A 188 9.50 9.70 4.17
C SER A 188 9.05 9.20 2.81
N THR A 189 7.74 9.16 2.58
CA THR A 189 7.16 8.64 1.35
C THR A 189 6.21 9.66 0.74
N PHE A 190 6.46 10.07 -0.50
CA PHE A 190 5.55 10.88 -1.30
C PHE A 190 5.01 10.06 -2.45
N ARG A 191 3.68 10.07 -2.64
CA ARG A 191 2.99 9.39 -3.75
C ARG A 191 2.15 10.40 -4.51
N GLN A 192 2.25 10.33 -5.83
CA GLN A 192 1.38 11.13 -6.70
C GLN A 192 0.80 10.26 -7.80
N THR A 193 -0.49 10.49 -8.08
CA THR A 193 -1.20 9.94 -9.24
C THR A 193 -1.60 11.09 -10.15
N LEU A 194 -1.12 11.04 -11.38
CA LEU A 194 -1.37 12.02 -12.45
C LEU A 194 -2.28 11.36 -13.49
N PRO A 195 -3.50 11.85 -13.72
CA PRO A 195 -4.36 11.35 -14.78
C PRO A 195 -3.78 11.73 -16.14
N LEU A 196 -3.63 10.75 -17.04
CA LEU A 196 -3.19 10.96 -18.43
C LEU A 196 -4.38 10.99 -19.39
N ILE A 197 -5.22 9.95 -19.34
CA ILE A 197 -6.45 9.81 -20.12
C ILE A 197 -7.50 9.27 -19.16
N ALA A 198 -8.59 10.01 -18.95
CA ALA A 198 -9.59 9.61 -17.98
C ALA A 198 -10.95 10.23 -18.30
N ASP A 199 -12.03 9.58 -17.86
CA ASP A 199 -13.39 10.14 -17.90
C ASP A 199 -13.57 11.24 -16.85
N THR A 200 -12.84 11.14 -15.73
CA THR A 200 -12.70 12.17 -14.70
C THR A 200 -11.22 12.31 -14.34
N TYR A 201 -10.74 13.56 -14.28
CA TYR A 201 -9.32 13.85 -14.08
C TYR A 201 -9.07 14.22 -12.61
N GLU A 202 -8.69 13.26 -11.79
CA GLU A 202 -8.38 13.47 -10.38
C GLU A 202 -6.88 13.37 -10.11
N LEU A 203 -6.26 14.49 -9.71
CA LEU A 203 -4.90 14.54 -9.20
C LEU A 203 -4.90 14.09 -7.73
N ARG A 204 -4.16 13.06 -7.41
CA ARG A 204 -4.01 12.59 -6.03
C ARG A 204 -2.58 12.75 -5.54
N ASN A 205 -2.43 13.29 -4.35
CA ASN A 205 -1.17 13.42 -3.63
C ASN A 205 -1.31 12.76 -2.26
N SER A 206 -0.25 12.09 -1.81
CA SER A 206 -0.17 11.55 -0.45
C SER A 206 1.25 11.66 0.05
N TYR A 207 1.40 12.15 1.27
CA TYR A 207 2.67 12.26 1.97
C TYR A 207 2.58 11.55 3.31
N GLU A 208 3.60 10.80 3.66
CA GLU A 208 3.74 10.15 4.94
C GLU A 208 5.18 10.25 5.42
N ILE A 209 5.37 10.65 6.66
CA ILE A 209 6.68 10.60 7.32
C ILE A 209 6.52 9.94 8.68
N SER A 210 7.39 8.97 8.95
CA SER A 210 7.49 8.29 10.25
C SER A 210 8.88 8.46 10.80
N LYS A 211 9.00 8.90 12.05
CA LYS A 211 10.27 9.02 12.77
C LYS A 211 10.26 8.08 13.97
N TYR A 212 11.35 7.36 14.13
CA TYR A 212 11.58 6.41 15.21
C TYR A 212 12.72 6.90 16.09
N GLN A 213 12.57 6.75 17.39
CA GLN A 213 13.59 7.13 18.36
C GLN A 213 13.44 6.31 19.64
N GLU A 214 14.55 5.77 20.12
CA GLU A 214 14.61 5.22 21.47
C GLU A 214 14.55 6.37 22.48
N LEU A 215 13.61 6.29 23.44
CA LEU A 215 13.43 7.29 24.49
C LEU A 215 14.20 6.90 25.74
N TYR A 216 14.05 5.67 26.22
CA TYR A 216 14.67 5.17 27.45
C TYR A 216 14.55 3.65 27.55
N ASN A 217 15.66 2.94 27.87
CA ASN A 217 15.70 1.50 28.19
C ASN A 217 14.91 0.59 27.24
N GLY A 218 15.11 0.75 25.93
CA GLY A 218 14.43 -0.07 24.92
C GLY A 218 12.99 0.38 24.61
N MET A 219 12.49 1.47 25.22
CA MET A 219 11.23 2.07 24.86
C MET A 219 11.37 2.84 23.55
N ILE A 220 10.80 2.32 22.47
CA ILE A 220 10.83 2.95 21.16
C ILE A 220 9.60 3.81 20.96
N SER A 221 9.79 5.07 20.60
CA SER A 221 8.71 5.95 20.16
C SER A 221 8.66 6.06 18.65
N ASN A 222 7.45 6.19 18.14
CA ASN A 222 7.17 6.47 16.75
C ASN A 222 6.20 7.65 16.64
N ILE A 223 6.53 8.60 15.77
CA ILE A 223 5.61 9.67 15.35
C ILE A 223 5.43 9.52 13.85
N THR A 224 4.17 9.35 13.42
CA THR A 224 3.80 9.31 12.00
C THR A 224 2.86 10.45 11.66
N PHE A 225 3.22 11.25 10.67
CA PHE A 225 2.34 12.23 10.05
C PHE A 225 1.93 11.74 8.66
N THR A 226 0.65 11.83 8.35
CA THR A 226 0.10 11.52 7.02
C THR A 226 -0.77 12.66 6.56
N ALA A 227 -0.62 13.07 5.31
CA ALA A 227 -1.49 14.02 4.64
C ALA A 227 -1.80 13.54 3.22
N SER A 228 -3.04 13.67 2.79
CA SER A 228 -3.47 13.29 1.46
C SER A 228 -4.45 14.32 0.91
N ALA A 229 -4.39 14.55 -0.40
CA ALA A 229 -5.28 15.41 -1.13
C ALA A 229 -5.68 14.75 -2.45
N VAL A 230 -6.92 14.91 -2.84
CA VAL A 230 -7.44 14.58 -4.16
C VAL A 230 -8.17 15.79 -4.71
N ASN A 231 -7.83 16.21 -5.91
CA ASN A 231 -8.41 17.39 -6.54
C ASN A 231 -8.83 17.06 -7.97
N SER A 232 -10.02 17.49 -8.34
CA SER A 232 -10.45 17.46 -9.74
C SER A 232 -9.64 18.48 -10.55
N LEU A 233 -9.21 18.09 -11.74
CA LEU A 233 -8.51 18.96 -12.71
C LEU A 233 -9.44 19.45 -13.81
N ASN A 234 -10.73 19.13 -13.74
CA ASN A 234 -11.78 19.58 -14.61
C ASN A 234 -13.00 20.00 -13.77
N ASP A 235 -14.06 20.49 -14.41
CA ASP A 235 -15.27 20.99 -13.74
C ASP A 235 -16.18 19.87 -13.19
N LYS A 236 -15.65 18.63 -13.02
CA LYS A 236 -16.37 17.50 -12.43
C LYS A 236 -15.96 17.31 -10.98
N ASP A 237 -16.89 16.86 -10.17
CA ASP A 237 -16.62 16.51 -8.78
C ASP A 237 -15.67 15.30 -8.68
N VAL A 238 -14.89 15.22 -7.62
CA VAL A 238 -14.14 14.01 -7.28
C VAL A 238 -15.12 12.88 -6.99
N ARG A 239 -14.95 11.74 -7.69
CA ARG A 239 -15.81 10.56 -7.49
C ARG A 239 -15.70 10.04 -6.06
N ILE A 240 -16.82 9.52 -5.53
CA ILE A 240 -16.88 8.94 -4.19
C ILE A 240 -15.83 7.84 -3.98
N SER A 241 -15.58 7.02 -4.99
CA SER A 241 -14.58 5.95 -4.97
C SER A 241 -13.13 6.47 -4.87
N LYS A 242 -12.89 7.74 -5.21
CA LYS A 242 -11.58 8.40 -5.15
C LYS A 242 -11.41 9.30 -3.94
N ARG A 243 -12.48 9.62 -3.23
CA ARG A 243 -12.42 10.42 -2.01
C ARG A 243 -11.65 9.75 -0.90
N LEU A 244 -11.13 10.55 -0.01
CA LEU A 244 -10.27 10.11 1.06
C LEU A 244 -11.08 9.76 2.30
N MET A 245 -10.68 8.69 2.95
CA MET A 245 -11.13 8.27 4.28
C MET A 245 -9.90 7.89 5.08
N ILE A 246 -9.90 8.14 6.39
CA ILE A 246 -8.79 7.72 7.25
C ILE A 246 -8.96 6.23 7.57
N PRO A 247 -7.92 5.40 7.30
CA PRO A 247 -7.94 3.99 7.70
C PRO A 247 -7.97 3.83 9.23
N GLU A 248 -8.65 2.82 9.75
CA GLU A 248 -8.73 2.51 11.20
C GLU A 248 -7.37 2.44 11.89
N LYS A 249 -6.36 1.89 11.23
CA LYS A 249 -5.00 1.82 11.78
C LYS A 249 -4.32 3.18 12.00
N LYS A 250 -4.87 4.25 11.42
CA LYS A 250 -4.37 5.63 11.57
C LYS A 250 -5.27 6.48 12.45
N LEU A 251 -6.41 5.95 12.87
CA LEU A 251 -7.31 6.59 13.83
C LEU A 251 -8.00 5.48 14.62
N ARG A 252 -7.24 4.87 15.52
CA ARG A 252 -7.66 3.73 16.33
C ARG A 252 -8.78 4.13 17.29
N GLY A 253 -9.75 3.27 17.49
CA GLY A 253 -10.94 3.54 18.32
C GLY A 253 -12.10 4.20 17.57
N PHE A 254 -11.94 4.56 16.31
CA PHE A 254 -13.00 5.10 15.47
C PHE A 254 -13.42 4.11 14.37
N GLU A 255 -14.70 4.10 14.06
CA GLU A 255 -15.24 3.25 13.00
C GLU A 255 -14.76 3.74 11.61
N LYS A 256 -14.36 2.80 10.77
CA LYS A 256 -13.86 3.10 9.44
C LYS A 256 -14.88 3.89 8.61
N GLY A 257 -14.41 4.96 7.97
CA GLY A 257 -15.20 5.78 7.06
C GLY A 257 -16.20 6.71 7.73
N LYS A 258 -16.32 6.71 9.07
CA LYS A 258 -17.28 7.55 9.79
C LYS A 258 -16.77 8.96 10.10
N ILE A 259 -15.51 9.25 9.79
CA ILE A 259 -14.91 10.57 10.00
C ILE A 259 -15.00 11.38 8.72
N GLY A 260 -15.51 12.60 8.82
CA GLY A 260 -15.58 13.56 7.71
C GLY A 260 -16.99 13.82 7.21
N PRO A 261 -17.13 14.40 6.00
CA PRO A 261 -18.39 14.84 5.42
C PRO A 261 -19.43 13.73 5.26
N VAL A 262 -20.69 14.12 5.49
CA VAL A 262 -21.87 13.25 5.38
C VAL A 262 -22.88 13.90 4.44
N ASP A 263 -23.40 13.15 3.46
CA ASP A 263 -24.44 13.55 2.55
C ASP A 263 -25.70 12.69 2.80
N GLY A 264 -26.67 13.26 3.50
CA GLY A 264 -27.82 12.51 4.02
C GLY A 264 -27.40 11.52 5.11
N GLU A 265 -27.50 10.21 4.83
CA GLU A 265 -27.05 9.13 5.72
C GLU A 265 -25.70 8.55 5.29
N ASP A 266 -25.18 8.98 4.13
CA ASP A 266 -23.99 8.40 3.51
C ASP A 266 -22.71 9.14 3.93
N HIS A 267 -21.73 8.42 4.47
CA HIS A 267 -20.40 8.96 4.72
C HIS A 267 -19.61 9.04 3.42
N VAL A 268 -19.42 10.24 2.92
CA VAL A 268 -18.88 10.45 1.56
C VAL A 268 -17.37 10.66 1.52
N GLY A 269 -16.68 10.69 2.67
CA GLY A 269 -15.26 11.04 2.72
C GLY A 269 -15.01 12.48 2.27
N GLY A 270 -13.75 12.82 2.07
CA GLY A 270 -13.36 14.19 1.70
C GLY A 270 -12.27 14.24 0.65
N ASN A 271 -12.00 15.44 0.15
CA ASN A 271 -10.93 15.70 -0.78
C ASN A 271 -9.58 15.81 -0.06
N TYR A 272 -9.59 16.05 1.25
CA TYR A 272 -8.40 16.19 2.09
C TYR A 272 -8.51 15.30 3.31
N ALA A 273 -7.39 14.70 3.71
CA ALA A 273 -7.29 13.92 4.93
C ALA A 273 -5.92 14.12 5.57
N ALA A 274 -5.87 14.25 6.88
CA ALA A 274 -4.62 14.29 7.62
C ALA A 274 -4.74 13.50 8.92
N ALA A 275 -3.63 12.86 9.33
CA ALA A 275 -3.55 12.16 10.60
C ALA A 275 -2.15 12.30 11.21
N VAL A 276 -2.11 12.34 12.54
CA VAL A 276 -0.89 12.28 13.34
C VAL A 276 -1.04 11.15 14.33
N ASN A 277 -0.09 10.24 14.34
CA ASN A 277 -0.05 9.10 15.24
C ASN A 277 1.20 9.19 16.13
N PHE A 278 1.02 9.11 17.41
CA PHE A 278 2.08 8.92 18.40
C PHE A 278 1.96 7.50 18.93
N GLU A 279 3.07 6.81 19.01
CA GLU A 279 3.13 5.48 19.59
C GLU A 279 4.42 5.31 20.38
N ALA A 280 4.34 4.68 21.53
CA ALA A 280 5.48 4.32 22.35
C ALA A 280 5.35 2.86 22.76
N ASN A 281 6.27 2.03 22.28
CA ASN A 281 6.37 0.64 22.70
C ASN A 281 6.99 0.60 24.10
N LEU A 282 6.25 0.04 25.05
CA LEU A 282 6.74 -0.12 26.39
C LEU A 282 7.78 -1.25 26.44
N PRO A 283 8.75 -1.18 27.37
CA PRO A 283 9.63 -2.30 27.63
C PRO A 283 8.82 -3.56 27.91
N ASN A 284 9.27 -4.69 27.38
CA ASN A 284 8.55 -5.95 27.55
C ASN A 284 8.57 -6.36 29.02
N PHE A 285 7.40 -6.31 29.68
CA PHE A 285 7.22 -6.77 31.06
C PHE A 285 6.76 -8.24 31.12
N LEU A 286 6.52 -8.85 29.96
CA LEU A 286 6.08 -10.24 29.84
C LEU A 286 7.27 -11.14 29.54
N PRO A 287 7.20 -12.45 29.85
CA PRO A 287 8.22 -13.39 29.45
C PRO A 287 8.52 -13.33 27.96
N GLU A 288 9.79 -13.44 27.56
CA GLU A 288 10.25 -13.36 26.16
C GLU A 288 9.52 -14.35 25.23
N ASP A 289 9.06 -15.48 25.78
CA ASP A 289 8.33 -16.52 25.05
C ASP A 289 6.95 -16.10 24.58
N THR A 290 6.41 -14.97 25.08
CA THR A 290 5.04 -14.56 24.74
C THR A 290 4.92 -13.86 23.39
N ASN A 291 6.01 -13.38 22.79
CA ASN A 291 6.02 -12.59 21.56
C ASN A 291 4.97 -11.45 21.56
N THR A 292 4.74 -10.84 22.71
CA THR A 292 3.70 -9.82 22.91
C THR A 292 4.36 -8.47 23.15
N GLU A 293 3.96 -7.47 22.38
CA GLU A 293 4.38 -6.09 22.56
C GLU A 293 3.21 -5.27 23.13
N ILE A 294 3.51 -4.38 24.06
CA ILE A 294 2.54 -3.44 24.64
C ILE A 294 2.95 -2.04 24.18
N SER A 295 2.01 -1.32 23.59
CA SER A 295 2.23 0.07 23.19
C SER A 295 1.16 1.00 23.74
N LEU A 296 1.54 2.24 24.02
CA LEU A 296 0.65 3.35 24.21
C LEU A 296 0.56 4.14 22.92
N PHE A 297 -0.63 4.58 22.59
CA PHE A 297 -0.81 5.39 21.37
C PHE A 297 -1.76 6.57 21.59
N LEU A 298 -1.60 7.57 20.74
CA LEU A 298 -2.45 8.74 20.67
C LEU A 298 -2.60 9.13 19.19
N ASP A 299 -3.81 9.10 18.69
CA ASP A 299 -4.12 9.35 17.29
C ASP A 299 -4.99 10.59 17.14
N PHE A 300 -4.63 11.45 16.20
CA PHE A 300 -5.42 12.60 15.76
C PHE A 300 -5.62 12.52 14.27
N GLY A 301 -6.79 12.87 13.77
CA GLY A 301 -7.03 12.91 12.34
C GLY A 301 -8.34 13.56 11.98
N ASN A 302 -8.42 14.05 10.75
CA ASN A 302 -9.64 14.60 10.18
C ASN A 302 -9.70 14.39 8.67
N VAL A 303 -10.93 14.39 8.13
CA VAL A 303 -11.24 14.34 6.70
C VAL A 303 -12.17 15.51 6.40
N TRP A 304 -11.88 16.26 5.33
CA TRP A 304 -12.67 17.46 5.00
C TRP A 304 -12.64 17.77 3.50
N GLY A 305 -13.46 18.72 3.11
CA GLY A 305 -13.56 19.23 1.75
C GLY A 305 -14.41 18.35 0.85
N VAL A 306 -15.45 18.95 0.30
CA VAL A 306 -16.31 18.35 -0.73
C VAL A 306 -16.53 19.42 -1.78
N ASP A 307 -16.42 19.06 -3.05
CA ASP A 307 -16.47 19.98 -4.18
C ASP A 307 -17.87 20.17 -4.78
N TYR A 308 -18.88 19.46 -4.27
CA TYR A 308 -20.27 19.67 -4.65
C TYR A 308 -21.11 20.15 -3.46
N ASP A 309 -22.19 20.77 -3.75
CA ASP A 309 -23.26 21.34 -2.92
C ASP A 309 -22.94 21.69 -1.46
N SER A 310 -23.14 22.96 -1.10
CA SER A 310 -22.96 23.52 0.24
C SER A 310 -23.91 22.97 1.32
N THR A 311 -24.86 22.09 0.96
CA THR A 311 -25.81 21.46 1.89
C THR A 311 -25.22 20.26 2.64
N ILE A 312 -24.00 19.86 2.31
CA ILE A 312 -23.33 18.75 2.96
C ILE A 312 -22.92 19.12 4.36
N ASP A 313 -23.29 18.26 5.31
CA ASP A 313 -22.88 18.41 6.70
C ASP A 313 -21.41 18.01 6.88
N GLU A 314 -20.55 18.98 7.09
CA GLU A 314 -19.14 18.81 7.44
C GLU A 314 -18.91 18.84 8.97
N SER A 315 -19.97 18.80 9.80
CA SER A 315 -19.87 18.97 11.24
C SER A 315 -19.27 17.78 11.97
N ASN A 316 -19.20 16.59 11.35
CA ASN A 316 -18.52 15.41 11.91
C ASN A 316 -16.99 15.58 11.93
N LYS A 317 -16.53 16.72 12.42
CA LYS A 317 -15.12 17.03 12.64
C LYS A 317 -14.76 16.57 14.05
N ILE A 318 -13.66 15.83 14.17
CA ILE A 318 -13.05 15.50 15.46
C ILE A 318 -11.95 16.50 15.75
#